data_767914df4f06850497085c855ee885c4
#
_entry.id   767914df4f06850497085c855ee885c4
#
_cell.length_a   1.000
_cell.length_b   1.000
_cell.length_c   1.000
_cell.angle_alpha   90.00
_cell.angle_beta   90.00
_cell.angle_gamma   90.00
#
_symmetry.space_group_name_H-M   'P 1'
#
loop_
_entity.id
_entity.type
_entity.pdbx_description
1 polymer ?
#
loop_
_entity_poly.entity_id
_entity_poly.type
_entity_poly.pdbx_seq_one_letter_code
_entity_poly.pdbx_strand_id
1 'polypeptide(L)'
;MDDAVRFIEYKGKRVLLVELMQGGRLPSNPAAQIKELAKLFLDSVTREPHGSVLLLADFTGAQLDKNAVEVLKPILVLDRPYLKRSAWVGTENIPKTLYEHLKSFSRRELPRFKIREEALEWLLSD
;
A
#
# COMPACT_ATOMS: atom_id res chain seq x y z
N MET A 1 2.96 -16.11 -1.63
CA MET A 1 2.29 -14.95 -2.24
C MET A 1 1.11 -14.43 -1.45
N ASP A 2 0.26 -15.33 -1.01
CA ASP A 2 -0.94 -14.93 -0.26
C ASP A 2 -0.62 -14.14 1.00
N ASP A 3 0.53 -14.42 1.61
CA ASP A 3 0.96 -13.72 2.82
C ASP A 3 1.35 -12.26 2.58
N ALA A 4 1.55 -11.87 1.32
CA ALA A 4 1.91 -10.49 1.00
C ALA A 4 0.75 -9.53 1.22
N VAL A 5 -0.48 -10.03 1.21
CA VAL A 5 -1.69 -9.24 1.48
C VAL A 5 -2.48 -9.96 2.56
N ARG A 6 -2.55 -9.38 3.76
CA ARG A 6 -3.23 -10.03 4.88
C ARG A 6 -3.69 -9.02 5.91
N PHE A 7 -4.73 -9.39 6.65
CA PHE A 7 -5.12 -8.59 7.81
C PHE A 7 -4.26 -8.97 8.99
N ILE A 8 -3.77 -7.94 9.69
CA ILE A 8 -3.09 -8.12 10.98
C ILE A 8 -3.90 -7.40 12.05
N GLU A 9 -3.63 -7.76 13.30
CA GLU A 9 -4.26 -7.08 14.43
C GLU A 9 -3.21 -6.26 15.17
N TYR A 10 -3.53 -4.99 15.43
CA TYR A 10 -2.64 -4.10 16.17
C TYR A 10 -3.48 -3.37 17.20
N LYS A 11 -3.18 -3.61 18.48
CA LYS A 11 -3.90 -3.01 19.62
C LYS A 11 -5.42 -3.17 19.49
N GLY A 12 -5.86 -4.36 19.07
CA GLY A 12 -7.26 -4.69 18.96
C GLY A 12 -7.95 -4.21 17.68
N LYS A 13 -7.21 -3.61 16.75
CA LYS A 13 -7.77 -3.13 15.48
C LYS A 13 -7.19 -3.93 14.32
N ARG A 14 -8.03 -4.18 13.33
CA ARG A 14 -7.61 -4.86 12.10
C ARG A 14 -6.98 -3.86 11.15
N VAL A 15 -5.85 -4.24 10.58
CA VAL A 15 -5.14 -3.44 9.58
C VAL A 15 -4.83 -4.36 8.40
N LEU A 16 -5.15 -3.91 7.19
CA LEU A 16 -4.78 -4.65 5.98
C LEU A 16 -3.35 -4.29 5.62
N LEU A 17 -2.47 -5.28 5.68
CA LEU A 17 -1.05 -5.10 5.37
C LEU A 17 -0.76 -5.62 3.98
N VAL A 18 -0.10 -4.79 3.17
CA VAL A 18 0.39 -5.17 1.85
C VAL A 18 1.90 -5.00 1.83
N GLU A 19 2.62 -6.09 1.63
CA GLU A 19 4.09 -6.08 1.58
C GLU A 19 4.54 -6.32 0.15
N LEU A 20 5.19 -5.32 -0.46
CA LEU A 20 5.61 -5.40 -1.85
C LEU A 20 6.86 -6.26 -2.04
N MET A 21 7.67 -6.37 -0.98
CA MET A 21 8.93 -7.15 -1.02
C MET A 21 8.90 -8.27 -0.01
N GLN A 22 8.01 -9.23 -0.23
CA GLN A 22 7.96 -10.37 0.66
C GLN A 22 9.18 -11.28 0.46
N GLY A 23 9.82 -11.68 1.54
CA GLY A 23 10.96 -12.59 1.50
C GLY A 23 12.29 -11.93 1.15
N GLY A 24 12.34 -10.61 1.06
CA GLY A 24 13.56 -9.86 0.83
C GLY A 24 14.14 -9.99 -0.57
N ARG A 25 13.38 -10.49 -1.52
CA ARG A 25 13.85 -10.63 -2.90
C ARG A 25 13.50 -9.40 -3.72
N LEU A 26 14.46 -8.94 -4.53
CA LEU A 26 14.17 -7.90 -5.52
C LEU A 26 13.37 -8.52 -6.65
N PRO A 27 12.23 -7.94 -7.01
CA PRO A 27 11.46 -8.47 -8.13
C PRO A 27 12.18 -8.24 -9.44
N SER A 28 12.18 -9.26 -10.31
CA SER A 28 12.76 -9.12 -11.65
C SER A 28 11.89 -8.21 -12.53
N ASN A 29 10.61 -8.08 -12.19
CA ASN A 29 9.69 -7.22 -12.92
C ASN A 29 8.73 -6.58 -11.92
N PRO A 30 9.05 -5.36 -11.44
CA PRO A 30 8.22 -4.69 -10.43
C PRO A 30 6.78 -4.47 -10.87
N ALA A 31 6.55 -4.14 -12.14
CA ALA A 31 5.19 -3.90 -12.63
C ALA A 31 4.35 -5.18 -12.57
N ALA A 32 4.91 -6.31 -12.96
CA ALA A 32 4.20 -7.58 -12.93
C ALA A 32 3.90 -8.00 -11.51
N GLN A 33 4.85 -7.80 -10.60
CA GLN A 33 4.66 -8.14 -9.19
C GLN A 33 3.53 -7.29 -8.57
N ILE A 34 3.54 -6.00 -8.84
CA ILE A 34 2.50 -5.11 -8.32
C ILE A 34 1.14 -5.49 -8.89
N LYS A 35 1.09 -5.89 -10.15
CA LYS A 35 -0.15 -6.31 -10.78
C LYS A 35 -0.76 -7.52 -10.07
N GLU A 36 0.06 -8.50 -9.69
CA GLU A 36 -0.39 -9.66 -8.93
C GLU A 36 -0.85 -9.28 -7.53
N LEU A 37 -0.07 -8.46 -6.85
CA LEU A 37 -0.44 -7.97 -5.53
C LEU A 37 -1.73 -7.17 -5.56
N ALA A 38 -1.94 -6.42 -6.65
CA ALA A 38 -3.15 -5.64 -6.82
C ALA A 38 -4.39 -6.51 -6.86
N LYS A 39 -4.32 -7.67 -7.53
CA LYS A 39 -5.44 -8.60 -7.56
C LYS A 39 -5.77 -9.11 -6.17
N LEU A 40 -4.76 -9.51 -5.40
CA LEU A 40 -4.95 -9.98 -4.04
C LEU A 40 -5.51 -8.89 -3.14
N PHE A 41 -4.96 -7.69 -3.27
CA PHE A 41 -5.38 -6.55 -2.48
C PHE A 41 -6.82 -6.16 -2.77
N LEU A 42 -7.17 -5.97 -4.04
CA LEU A 42 -8.52 -5.57 -4.42
C LEU A 42 -9.54 -6.65 -4.03
N ASP A 43 -9.18 -7.92 -4.18
CA ASP A 43 -10.04 -9.01 -3.77
C ASP A 43 -10.33 -8.97 -2.27
N SER A 44 -9.33 -8.59 -1.47
CA SER A 44 -9.50 -8.48 -0.02
C SER A 44 -10.27 -7.24 0.39
N VAL A 45 -9.92 -6.08 -0.18
CA VAL A 45 -10.49 -4.80 0.25
C VAL A 45 -11.94 -4.64 -0.18
N THR A 46 -12.30 -5.13 -1.38
CA THR A 46 -13.66 -4.96 -1.90
C THR A 46 -14.71 -5.78 -1.16
N ARG A 47 -14.27 -6.70 -0.30
CA ARG A 47 -15.18 -7.47 0.56
C ARG A 47 -15.55 -6.74 1.84
N GLU A 48 -14.90 -5.63 2.11
CA GLU A 48 -15.09 -4.88 3.35
C GLU A 48 -16.10 -3.75 3.15
N PRO A 49 -16.77 -3.32 4.23
CA PRO A 49 -17.66 -2.16 4.13
C PRO A 49 -16.92 -0.89 3.72
N HIS A 50 -17.62 0.00 3.03
CA HIS A 50 -17.04 1.29 2.62
C HIS A 50 -16.54 2.08 3.83
N GLY A 51 -15.37 2.67 3.70
CA GLY A 51 -14.79 3.53 4.73
C GLY A 51 -14.33 2.82 5.99
N SER A 52 -14.15 1.48 5.95
CA SER A 52 -13.85 0.70 7.14
C SER A 52 -12.40 0.22 7.23
N VAL A 53 -11.64 0.26 6.14
CA VAL A 53 -10.34 -0.40 6.09
C VAL A 53 -9.20 0.56 6.45
N LEU A 54 -8.36 0.11 7.38
CA LEU A 54 -7.07 0.76 7.66
C LEU A 54 -6.03 0.01 6.84
N LEU A 55 -5.31 0.73 5.97
CA LEU A 55 -4.34 0.12 5.06
C LEU A 55 -2.92 0.53 5.40
N LEU A 56 -2.04 -0.46 5.52
CA LEU A 56 -0.60 -0.23 5.64
C LEU A 56 0.09 -0.86 4.43
N ALA A 57 0.65 -0.02 3.56
CA ALA A 57 1.39 -0.47 2.39
C ALA A 57 2.88 -0.35 2.68
N ASP A 58 3.57 -1.47 2.69
CA ASP A 58 5.00 -1.54 3.01
C ASP A 58 5.81 -1.73 1.74
N PHE A 59 6.55 -0.68 1.39
CA PHE A 59 7.41 -0.64 0.21
C PHE A 59 8.88 -0.91 0.54
N THR A 60 9.18 -1.29 1.78
CA THR A 60 10.58 -1.50 2.20
C THR A 60 11.29 -2.42 1.22
N GLY A 61 12.41 -1.95 0.68
CA GLY A 61 13.20 -2.71 -0.29
C GLY A 61 12.67 -2.71 -1.71
N ALA A 62 11.48 -2.18 -1.93
CA ALA A 62 10.89 -2.15 -3.28
C ALA A 62 11.42 -0.97 -4.08
N GLN A 63 11.70 -1.22 -5.36
CA GLN A 63 12.08 -0.17 -6.30
C GLN A 63 10.95 -0.01 -7.30
N LEU A 64 10.43 1.21 -7.42
CA LEU A 64 9.35 1.50 -8.35
C LEU A 64 9.89 2.26 -9.55
N ASP A 65 9.64 1.71 -10.73
CA ASP A 65 9.92 2.41 -11.99
C ASP A 65 8.63 3.01 -12.54
N LYS A 66 8.72 3.65 -13.70
CA LYS A 66 7.56 4.26 -14.35
C LYS A 66 6.45 3.25 -14.62
N ASN A 67 6.81 2.05 -15.05
CA ASN A 67 5.82 1.02 -15.38
C ASN A 67 5.07 0.56 -14.13
N ALA A 68 5.78 0.41 -13.03
CA ALA A 68 5.17 0.04 -11.75
C ALA A 68 4.20 1.12 -11.27
N VAL A 69 4.59 2.38 -11.43
CA VAL A 69 3.74 3.52 -11.06
C VAL A 69 2.45 3.52 -11.89
N GLU A 70 2.53 3.22 -13.20
CA GLU A 70 1.34 3.15 -14.02
C GLU A 70 0.38 2.05 -13.58
N VAL A 71 0.91 0.94 -13.07
CA VAL A 71 0.07 -0.13 -12.52
C VAL A 71 -0.60 0.30 -11.23
N LEU A 72 0.08 1.09 -10.41
CA LEU A 72 -0.46 1.56 -9.13
C LEU A 72 -1.61 2.56 -9.29
N LYS A 73 -1.60 3.37 -10.33
CA LYS A 73 -2.59 4.43 -10.51
C LYS A 73 -4.04 3.97 -10.38
N PRO A 74 -4.50 2.96 -11.13
CA PRO A 74 -5.90 2.54 -11.01
C PRO A 74 -6.22 1.97 -9.64
N ILE A 75 -5.25 1.36 -8.98
CA ILE A 75 -5.46 0.80 -7.65
C ILE A 75 -5.78 1.90 -6.65
N LEU A 76 -5.07 3.03 -6.72
CA LEU A 76 -5.29 4.16 -5.82
C LEU A 76 -6.66 4.81 -6.02
N VAL A 77 -7.30 4.56 -7.14
CA VAL A 77 -8.66 5.04 -7.40
C VAL A 77 -9.69 4.02 -6.94
N LEU A 78 -9.44 2.74 -7.26
CA LEU A 78 -10.40 1.68 -6.97
C LEU A 78 -10.53 1.35 -5.48
N ASP A 79 -9.45 1.51 -4.70
CA ASP A 79 -9.49 1.19 -3.27
C ASP A 79 -10.10 2.31 -2.41
N ARG A 80 -10.17 3.50 -2.95
CA ARG A 80 -10.58 4.69 -2.19
C ARG A 80 -11.89 4.54 -1.40
N PRO A 81 -12.98 4.01 -1.99
CA PRO A 81 -14.24 3.93 -1.24
C PRO A 81 -14.19 3.07 0.02
N TYR A 82 -13.25 2.13 0.08
CA TYR A 82 -13.17 1.16 1.16
C TYR A 82 -12.27 1.61 2.30
N LEU A 83 -11.40 2.58 2.06
CA LEU A 83 -10.37 2.97 3.02
C LEU A 83 -10.86 4.02 4.00
N LYS A 84 -10.62 3.79 5.29
CA LYS A 84 -10.77 4.81 6.31
C LYS A 84 -9.50 5.66 6.37
N ARG A 85 -8.35 5.02 6.37
CA ARG A 85 -7.03 5.68 6.32
C ARG A 85 -6.05 4.75 5.63
N SER A 86 -5.02 5.32 5.04
CA SER A 86 -3.92 4.54 4.48
C SER A 86 -2.60 5.21 4.83
N ALA A 87 -1.59 4.39 5.07
CA ALA A 87 -0.24 4.85 5.38
C ALA A 87 0.77 4.04 4.58
N TRP A 88 1.86 4.69 4.19
CA TRP A 88 2.94 4.07 3.41
C TRP A 88 4.21 4.06 4.24
N VAL A 89 4.93 2.94 4.18
CA VAL A 89 6.19 2.73 4.89
C VAL A 89 7.24 2.27 3.91
N GLY A 90 8.50 2.64 4.16
CA GLY A 90 9.62 2.16 3.36
C GLY A 90 9.68 2.76 1.97
N THR A 91 9.31 4.03 1.84
CA THR A 91 9.25 4.69 0.53
C THR A 91 10.53 5.40 0.12
N GLU A 92 11.64 5.14 0.83
CA GLU A 92 12.91 5.84 0.59
C GLU A 92 13.44 5.63 -0.82
N ASN A 93 13.14 4.48 -1.42
CA ASN A 93 13.59 4.15 -2.77
C ASN A 93 12.63 4.57 -3.87
N ILE A 94 11.54 5.24 -3.51
CA ILE A 94 10.61 5.77 -4.52
C ILE A 94 11.08 7.17 -4.90
N PRO A 95 11.41 7.40 -6.19
CA PRO A 95 11.80 8.75 -6.61
C PRO A 95 10.72 9.77 -6.24
N LYS A 96 11.16 10.93 -5.76
CA LYS A 96 10.25 11.97 -5.33
C LYS A 96 9.26 12.38 -6.42
N THR A 97 9.74 12.45 -7.66
CA THR A 97 8.87 12.83 -8.79
C THR A 97 7.76 11.83 -9.01
N LEU A 98 8.06 10.52 -8.86
CA LEU A 98 7.05 9.48 -9.02
C LEU A 98 6.05 9.51 -7.87
N TYR A 99 6.51 9.74 -6.65
CA TYR A 99 5.63 9.85 -5.49
C TYR A 99 4.67 11.04 -5.66
N GLU A 100 5.20 12.20 -6.04
CA GLU A 100 4.38 13.39 -6.25
C GLU A 100 3.36 13.18 -7.37
N HIS A 101 3.76 12.46 -8.42
CA HIS A 101 2.85 12.12 -9.51
C HIS A 101 1.68 11.25 -9.03
N LEU A 102 1.96 10.24 -8.21
CA LEU A 102 0.91 9.38 -7.64
C LEU A 102 -0.04 10.18 -6.75
N LYS A 103 0.52 11.06 -5.94
CA LYS A 103 -0.25 11.90 -5.04
C LYS A 103 -1.19 12.83 -5.83
N SER A 104 -0.66 13.48 -6.84
CA SER A 104 -1.45 14.38 -7.70
C SER A 104 -2.53 13.61 -8.47
N PHE A 105 -2.16 12.49 -9.05
CA PHE A 105 -3.09 11.68 -9.84
C PHE A 105 -4.26 11.20 -9.00
N SER A 106 -3.97 10.67 -7.81
CA SER A 106 -4.99 10.08 -6.94
C SER A 106 -5.79 11.13 -6.18
N ARG A 107 -5.29 12.36 -6.12
CA ARG A 107 -5.87 13.45 -5.32
C ARG A 107 -6.03 13.04 -3.87
N ARG A 108 -5.04 12.29 -3.37
CA ARG A 108 -5.03 11.79 -2.00
C ARG A 108 -3.75 12.22 -1.31
N GLU A 109 -3.87 12.46 0.00
CA GLU A 109 -2.68 12.48 0.82
C GLU A 109 -2.22 11.05 0.96
N LEU A 110 -0.93 10.83 0.76
CA LEU A 110 -0.33 9.50 0.89
C LEU A 110 0.72 9.59 2.01
N PRO A 111 0.29 9.61 3.29
CA PRO A 111 1.21 9.79 4.40
C PRO A 111 2.29 8.72 4.42
N ARG A 112 3.53 9.16 4.62
CA ARG A 112 4.70 8.29 4.61
C ARG A 112 5.34 8.24 5.99
N PHE A 113 5.77 7.06 6.38
CA PHE A 113 6.42 6.85 7.66
C PHE A 113 7.67 6.02 7.45
N LYS A 114 8.65 6.14 8.33
CA LYS A 114 9.90 5.40 8.22
C LYS A 114 9.77 3.96 8.72
N ILE A 115 8.96 3.76 9.77
CA ILE A 115 8.80 2.44 10.36
C ILE A 115 7.32 2.12 10.54
N ARG A 116 7.03 0.81 10.58
CA ARG A 116 5.65 0.32 10.71
C ARG A 116 4.95 0.81 11.96
N GLU A 117 5.66 0.84 13.08
CA GLU A 117 5.06 1.25 14.35
C GLU A 117 4.48 2.66 14.29
N GLU A 118 5.23 3.59 13.69
CA GLU A 118 4.75 4.95 13.53
C GLU A 118 3.49 5.01 12.66
N ALA A 119 3.50 4.25 11.57
CA ALA A 119 2.38 4.20 10.66
C ALA A 119 1.15 3.58 11.33
N LEU A 120 1.34 2.50 12.08
CA LEU A 120 0.25 1.83 12.77
C LEU A 120 -0.37 2.73 13.84
N GLU A 121 0.45 3.44 14.61
CA GLU A 121 -0.05 4.37 15.62
C GLU A 121 -0.88 5.48 14.97
N TRP A 122 -0.40 6.00 13.85
CA TRP A 122 -1.14 7.03 13.12
C TRP A 122 -2.47 6.49 12.58
N LEU A 123 -2.45 5.26 12.01
CA LEU A 123 -3.68 4.66 11.46
C LEU A 123 -4.76 4.51 12.52
N LEU A 124 -4.38 4.22 13.75
CA LEU A 124 -5.31 4.00 14.85
C LEU A 124 -5.69 5.30 15.58
N SER A 125 -5.02 6.41 15.28
CA SER A 125 -5.31 7.69 15.93
C SER A 125 -6.66 8.23 15.46
N ASP A 126 -7.25 9.06 16.29
CA ASP A 126 -8.54 9.68 15.95
C ASP A 126 -8.40 10.96 15.12
#